data_bdba50e410a35aa68c8f913f83c288ef
#
_entry.id   bdba50e410a35aa68c8f913f83c288ef
#
_cell.length_a   1.000
_cell.length_b   1.000
_cell.length_c   1.000
_cell.angle_alpha   90.00
_cell.angle_beta   90.00
_cell.angle_gamma   90.00
#
_symmetry.space_group_name_H-M   'P 1'
#
loop_
_entity.id
_entity.type
_entity.pdbx_description
1 polymer ?
#
loop_
_entity_poly.entity_id
_entity_poly.type
_entity_poly.pdbx_seq_one_letter_code
_entity_poly.pdbx_strand_id
1 'polypeptide(L)'
;MLREIVERGTPGQREMAVRTIRASAQIRSQRQVMMETPALVAVAQAAGKMRKVYDAQHGSNLPGQLVRSEGDPASGDPTINEAYDGSGSTYDLYLDIYGRNSIDGNGLQIDSTVHYQTGYDNAFWNGQQMVYGDGDENLPPAERIFNRFTIAIDVIGHELTHGVTQYEAKLVYWEQPGALNESMSDVFGSLVKQHTLGQSASEADWIIGQGLLTSNVNGVGIR
;
A
#
# COMPACT_ATOMS: atom_id res chain seq x y z
N MET A 1 -4.04 9.87 -13.74
CA MET A 1 -3.96 8.60 -14.50
C MET A 1 -5.31 7.87 -14.60
N LEU A 2 -5.92 7.30 -13.52
CA LEU A 2 -7.19 6.53 -13.65
C LEU A 2 -8.32 7.29 -14.37
N ARG A 3 -8.51 8.58 -14.14
CA ARG A 3 -9.52 9.40 -14.87
C ARG A 3 -9.23 9.46 -16.36
N GLU A 4 -7.99 9.56 -16.76
CA GLU A 4 -7.58 9.55 -18.17
C GLU A 4 -7.83 8.20 -18.83
N ILE A 5 -7.61 7.09 -18.10
CA ILE A 5 -7.95 5.75 -18.56
C ILE A 5 -9.46 5.62 -18.78
N VAL A 6 -10.29 6.17 -17.89
CA VAL A 6 -11.76 6.19 -18.07
C VAL A 6 -12.15 6.93 -19.36
N GLU A 7 -11.44 7.98 -19.73
CA GLU A 7 -11.75 8.76 -20.94
C GLU A 7 -11.23 8.11 -22.21
N ARG A 8 -10.02 7.52 -22.18
CA ARG A 8 -9.26 7.16 -23.39
C ARG A 8 -8.89 5.68 -23.48
N GLY A 9 -9.08 4.89 -22.43
CA GLY A 9 -8.71 3.48 -22.39
C GLY A 9 -9.60 2.58 -23.26
N THR A 10 -9.19 1.33 -23.41
CA THR A 10 -10.03 0.27 -23.99
C THR A 10 -11.25 0.00 -23.10
N PRO A 11 -12.31 -0.67 -23.58
CA PRO A 11 -13.46 -1.01 -22.73
C PRO A 11 -13.07 -1.73 -21.43
N GLY A 12 -12.13 -2.69 -21.49
CA GLY A 12 -11.63 -3.41 -20.31
C GLY A 12 -10.92 -2.49 -19.32
N GLN A 13 -9.99 -1.68 -19.82
CA GLN A 13 -9.26 -0.68 -19.01
C GLN A 13 -10.20 0.32 -18.33
N ARG A 14 -11.19 0.82 -19.06
CA ARG A 14 -12.20 1.76 -18.51
C ARG A 14 -13.01 1.13 -17.38
N GLU A 15 -13.45 -0.11 -17.56
CA GLU A 15 -14.22 -0.83 -16.55
C GLU A 15 -13.41 -0.97 -15.26
N MET A 16 -12.14 -1.37 -15.34
CA MET A 16 -11.25 -1.51 -14.18
C MET A 16 -10.97 -0.18 -13.51
N ALA A 17 -10.64 0.85 -14.28
CA ALA A 17 -10.41 2.20 -13.73
C ALA A 17 -11.64 2.74 -12.98
N VAL A 18 -12.86 2.52 -13.50
CA VAL A 18 -14.11 2.91 -12.83
C VAL A 18 -14.31 2.12 -11.53
N ARG A 19 -14.07 0.81 -11.53
CA ARG A 19 -14.14 -0.02 -10.32
C ARG A 19 -13.16 0.48 -9.26
N THR A 20 -11.90 0.67 -9.63
CA THR A 20 -10.84 1.17 -8.74
C THR A 20 -11.20 2.53 -8.15
N ILE A 21 -11.66 3.48 -8.96
CA ILE A 21 -12.08 4.82 -8.50
C ILE A 21 -13.20 4.72 -7.46
N ARG A 22 -14.22 3.88 -7.70
CA ARG A 22 -15.35 3.70 -6.78
C ARG A 22 -14.92 3.07 -5.47
N ALA A 23 -14.17 1.97 -5.54
CA ALA A 23 -13.65 1.30 -4.34
C ALA A 23 -12.76 2.24 -3.52
N SER A 24 -11.83 2.96 -4.16
CA SER A 24 -10.95 3.93 -3.50
C SER A 24 -11.72 5.08 -2.84
N ALA A 25 -12.83 5.56 -3.44
CA ALA A 25 -13.67 6.58 -2.84
C ALA A 25 -14.38 6.07 -1.58
N GLN A 26 -14.90 4.83 -1.61
CA GLN A 26 -15.53 4.20 -0.45
C GLN A 26 -14.53 4.00 0.70
N ILE A 27 -13.33 3.54 0.40
CA ILE A 27 -12.26 3.33 1.38
C ILE A 27 -11.86 4.66 2.04
N ARG A 28 -11.69 5.74 1.27
CA ARG A 28 -11.40 7.07 1.84
C ARG A 28 -12.48 7.53 2.81
N SER A 29 -13.74 7.31 2.49
CA SER A 29 -14.84 7.63 3.40
C SER A 29 -14.82 6.79 4.68
N GLN A 30 -14.53 5.49 4.58
CA GLN A 30 -14.39 4.60 5.74
C GLN A 30 -13.22 5.02 6.64
N ARG A 31 -12.05 5.34 6.06
CA ARG A 31 -10.89 5.86 6.82
C ARG A 31 -11.26 7.10 7.64
N GLN A 32 -11.96 8.04 7.04
CA GLN A 32 -12.37 9.26 7.73
C GLN A 32 -13.26 8.96 8.93
N VAL A 33 -14.24 8.07 8.79
CA VAL A 33 -15.09 7.63 9.90
C VAL A 33 -14.28 6.95 11.01
N MET A 34 -13.30 6.11 10.65
CA MET A 34 -12.42 5.46 11.63
C MET A 34 -11.55 6.47 12.39
N MET A 35 -11.04 7.50 11.73
CA MET A 35 -10.24 8.55 12.38
C MET A 35 -11.05 9.37 13.40
N GLU A 36 -12.34 9.51 13.19
CA GLU A 36 -13.26 10.23 14.09
C GLU A 36 -13.74 9.35 15.25
N THR A 37 -13.53 8.02 15.17
CA THR A 37 -13.95 7.08 16.22
C THR A 37 -12.81 6.93 17.24
N PRO A 38 -13.04 7.11 18.53
CA PRO A 38 -12.00 6.90 19.56
C PRO A 38 -11.43 5.48 19.46
N ALA A 39 -10.12 5.36 19.38
CA ALA A 39 -9.46 4.07 19.42
C ALA A 39 -9.84 3.34 20.70
N LEU A 40 -10.45 2.18 20.59
CA LEU A 40 -10.65 1.27 21.72
C LEU A 40 -9.26 0.87 22.23
N VAL A 41 -9.12 0.95 23.56
CA VAL A 41 -7.90 0.76 24.34
C VAL A 41 -6.93 -0.24 23.72
N ALA A 42 -5.69 0.20 23.49
CA ALA A 42 -4.61 -0.64 23.00
C ALA A 42 -4.41 -1.85 23.94
N VAL A 43 -4.58 -3.03 23.40
CA VAL A 43 -4.13 -4.27 24.04
C VAL A 43 -2.60 -4.21 24.09
N ALA A 44 -1.98 -4.59 25.21
CA ALA A 44 -0.53 -4.68 25.32
C ALA A 44 0.03 -5.49 24.15
N GLN A 45 0.82 -4.83 23.29
CA GLN A 45 1.28 -5.42 22.04
C GLN A 45 2.67 -6.02 22.23
N ALA A 46 2.98 -7.01 21.40
CA ALA A 46 4.24 -7.73 21.46
C ALA A 46 5.43 -6.80 21.18
N ALA A 47 6.55 -7.03 21.88
CA ALA A 47 7.80 -6.38 21.55
C ALA A 47 8.35 -6.99 20.24
N GLY A 48 8.46 -6.18 19.18
CA GLY A 48 9.07 -6.58 17.92
C GLY A 48 8.12 -6.58 16.71
N LYS A 49 8.72 -6.87 15.57
CA LYS A 49 8.03 -6.92 14.27
C LYS A 49 7.03 -8.08 14.24
N MET A 50 5.78 -7.77 13.89
CA MET A 50 4.71 -8.75 13.74
C MET A 50 3.98 -8.48 12.44
N ARG A 51 4.08 -9.41 11.48
CA ARG A 51 3.44 -9.30 10.15
C ARG A 51 2.56 -10.50 9.87
N LYS A 52 1.44 -10.25 9.20
CA LYS A 52 0.59 -11.29 8.61
C LYS A 52 0.19 -10.90 7.20
N VAL A 53 0.21 -11.87 6.30
CA VAL A 53 -0.28 -11.69 4.93
C VAL A 53 -1.48 -12.61 4.73
N TYR A 54 -2.52 -12.04 4.15
CA TYR A 54 -3.78 -12.69 3.84
C TYR A 54 -4.03 -12.64 2.33
N ASP A 55 -4.71 -13.65 1.81
CA ASP A 55 -5.14 -13.74 0.42
C ASP A 55 -6.65 -13.48 0.34
N ALA A 56 -7.06 -12.46 -0.39
CA ALA A 56 -8.47 -12.16 -0.64
C ALA A 56 -9.07 -13.04 -1.75
N GLN A 57 -8.27 -13.85 -2.45
CA GLN A 57 -8.71 -14.75 -3.51
C GLN A 57 -9.54 -14.02 -4.59
N HIS A 58 -9.11 -12.83 -4.97
CA HIS A 58 -9.81 -11.90 -5.87
C HIS A 58 -11.21 -11.49 -5.38
N GLY A 59 -11.50 -11.71 -4.10
CA GLY A 59 -12.70 -11.21 -3.43
C GLY A 59 -12.50 -9.83 -2.81
N SER A 60 -13.54 -9.31 -2.15
CA SER A 60 -13.53 -8.03 -1.44
C SER A 60 -13.60 -8.16 0.08
N ASN A 61 -13.69 -9.40 0.59
CA ASN A 61 -13.77 -9.65 2.03
C ASN A 61 -12.38 -9.53 2.67
N LEU A 62 -12.25 -8.68 3.68
CA LEU A 62 -11.01 -8.44 4.41
C LEU A 62 -11.07 -9.07 5.81
N PRO A 63 -9.94 -9.61 6.31
CA PRO A 63 -8.62 -9.65 5.67
C PRO A 63 -8.45 -10.75 4.62
N GLY A 64 -9.33 -11.74 4.50
CA GLY A 64 -9.19 -12.92 3.66
C GLY A 64 -8.60 -14.12 4.40
N GLN A 65 -7.97 -15.05 3.66
CA GLN A 65 -7.34 -16.25 4.20
C GLN A 65 -5.91 -15.96 4.63
N LEU A 66 -5.53 -16.30 5.87
CA LEU A 66 -4.14 -16.19 6.32
C LEU A 66 -3.24 -17.15 5.53
N VAL A 67 -2.17 -16.60 4.93
CA VAL A 67 -1.24 -17.35 4.06
C VAL A 67 0.22 -17.25 4.49
N ARG A 68 0.61 -16.24 5.29
CA ARG A 68 1.96 -16.13 5.85
C ARG A 68 1.94 -15.32 7.14
N SER A 69 2.60 -15.80 8.18
CA SER A 69 2.79 -15.13 9.46
C SER A 69 4.25 -14.73 9.67
N GLU A 70 4.52 -13.93 10.70
CA GLU A 70 5.89 -13.59 11.09
C GLU A 70 6.71 -14.84 11.37
N GLY A 71 7.89 -14.93 10.75
CA GLY A 71 8.80 -16.07 10.88
C GLY A 71 8.50 -17.25 9.94
N ASP A 72 7.37 -17.25 9.23
CA ASP A 72 7.08 -18.31 8.25
C ASP A 72 8.02 -18.22 7.02
N PRO A 73 8.34 -19.36 6.39
CA PRO A 73 9.14 -19.38 5.18
C PRO A 73 8.46 -18.62 4.03
N ALA A 74 9.25 -18.31 3.00
CA ALA A 74 8.72 -17.67 1.80
C ALA A 74 7.66 -18.56 1.12
N SER A 75 6.60 -17.91 0.65
CA SER A 75 5.55 -18.53 -0.17
C SER A 75 6.05 -18.80 -1.60
N GLY A 76 5.41 -19.72 -2.30
CA GLY A 76 5.59 -19.88 -3.76
C GLY A 76 5.02 -18.70 -4.57
N ASP A 77 4.19 -17.86 -3.96
CA ASP A 77 3.61 -16.69 -4.58
C ASP A 77 4.46 -15.44 -4.29
N PRO A 78 5.00 -14.77 -5.32
CA PRO A 78 5.81 -13.57 -5.15
C PRO A 78 5.03 -12.40 -4.54
N THR A 79 3.72 -12.26 -4.81
CA THR A 79 2.88 -11.18 -4.29
C THR A 79 2.81 -11.22 -2.76
N ILE A 80 2.67 -12.43 -2.18
CA ILE A 80 2.69 -12.65 -0.73
C ILE A 80 4.04 -12.26 -0.14
N ASN A 81 5.15 -12.64 -0.80
CA ASN A 81 6.49 -12.33 -0.32
C ASN A 81 6.79 -10.83 -0.38
N GLU A 82 6.43 -10.18 -1.48
CA GLU A 82 6.60 -8.73 -1.67
C GLU A 82 5.84 -7.92 -0.61
N ALA A 83 4.57 -8.28 -0.33
CA ALA A 83 3.78 -7.63 0.73
C ALA A 83 4.39 -7.84 2.13
N TYR A 84 4.86 -9.06 2.40
CA TYR A 84 5.53 -9.39 3.66
C TYR A 84 6.85 -8.64 3.82
N ASP A 85 7.71 -8.63 2.80
CA ASP A 85 9.02 -8.00 2.86
C ASP A 85 8.90 -6.47 2.88
N GLY A 86 8.02 -5.88 2.07
CA GLY A 86 7.81 -4.43 2.02
C GLY A 86 7.22 -3.86 3.31
N SER A 87 6.28 -4.58 3.96
CA SER A 87 5.80 -4.19 5.29
C SER A 87 6.88 -4.28 6.35
N GLY A 88 7.78 -5.29 6.23
CA GLY A 88 8.95 -5.43 7.09
C GLY A 88 9.95 -4.29 6.94
N SER A 89 10.29 -3.93 5.70
CA SER A 89 11.19 -2.82 5.42
C SER A 89 10.63 -1.47 5.90
N THR A 90 9.30 -1.30 5.82
CA THR A 90 8.67 -0.11 6.38
C THR A 90 8.79 -0.07 7.91
N TYR A 91 8.52 -1.20 8.59
CA TYR A 91 8.73 -1.32 10.03
C TYR A 91 10.17 -0.99 10.42
N ASP A 92 11.15 -1.53 9.67
CA ASP A 92 12.58 -1.36 9.96
C ASP A 92 13.00 0.11 9.82
N LEU A 93 12.59 0.83 8.77
CA LEU A 93 12.85 2.26 8.66
C LEU A 93 12.35 3.02 9.90
N TYR A 94 11.09 2.80 10.29
CA TYR A 94 10.50 3.52 11.41
C TYR A 94 11.15 3.16 12.75
N LEU A 95 11.55 1.91 12.96
CA LEU A 95 12.25 1.48 14.16
C LEU A 95 13.69 2.00 14.20
N ASP A 96 14.47 1.73 13.14
CA ASP A 96 15.93 1.97 13.13
C ASP A 96 16.27 3.45 13.12
N ILE A 97 15.49 4.25 12.39
CA ILE A 97 15.79 5.68 12.20
C ILE A 97 15.04 6.55 13.21
N TYR A 98 13.78 6.21 13.52
CA TYR A 98 12.91 7.06 14.34
C TYR A 98 12.61 6.47 15.72
N GLY A 99 13.09 5.25 16.04
CA GLY A 99 12.81 4.56 17.32
C GLY A 99 11.32 4.22 17.49
N ARG A 100 10.57 4.17 16.38
CA ARG A 100 9.13 3.95 16.41
C ARG A 100 8.78 2.48 16.27
N ASN A 101 8.12 1.93 17.26
CA ASN A 101 7.70 0.53 17.26
C ASN A 101 6.38 0.37 16.47
N SER A 102 6.48 0.04 15.19
CA SER A 102 5.35 -0.18 14.27
C SER A 102 4.51 1.08 13.94
N ILE A 103 3.39 0.88 13.25
CA ILE A 103 2.55 1.92 12.64
C ILE A 103 1.90 2.83 13.70
N ASP A 104 1.52 2.27 14.84
CA ASP A 104 0.88 3.00 15.95
C ASP A 104 1.88 3.50 17.01
N GLY A 105 3.18 3.17 16.88
CA GLY A 105 4.21 3.46 17.87
C GLY A 105 4.23 2.50 19.05
N ASN A 106 3.34 1.51 19.11
CA ASN A 106 3.15 0.61 20.24
C ASN A 106 3.27 -0.88 19.86
N GLY A 107 3.69 -1.22 18.64
CA GLY A 107 3.87 -2.60 18.19
C GLY A 107 2.64 -3.20 17.52
N LEU A 108 1.83 -2.39 16.83
CA LEU A 108 0.69 -2.86 16.03
C LEU A 108 1.15 -3.97 15.06
N GLN A 109 0.44 -5.09 15.05
CA GLN A 109 0.62 -6.12 14.02
C GLN A 109 0.28 -5.52 12.65
N ILE A 110 1.17 -5.69 11.68
CA ILE A 110 0.98 -5.20 10.32
C ILE A 110 0.32 -6.31 9.51
N ASP A 111 -0.96 -6.13 9.25
CA ASP A 111 -1.74 -7.02 8.39
C ASP A 111 -1.74 -6.50 6.96
N SER A 112 -1.50 -7.39 5.99
CA SER A 112 -1.47 -7.10 4.56
C SER A 112 -2.37 -8.08 3.83
N THR A 113 -3.26 -7.60 2.98
CA THR A 113 -4.11 -8.45 2.12
C THR A 113 -3.69 -8.27 0.67
N VAL A 114 -3.38 -9.37 0.00
CA VAL A 114 -3.06 -9.43 -1.43
C VAL A 114 -4.23 -9.99 -2.24
N HIS A 115 -4.15 -9.90 -3.57
CA HIS A 115 -5.16 -10.39 -4.51
C HIS A 115 -6.56 -9.83 -4.23
N TYR A 116 -6.61 -8.52 -3.93
CA TYR A 116 -7.87 -7.84 -3.63
C TYR A 116 -8.60 -7.49 -4.90
N GLN A 117 -9.75 -8.08 -5.11
CA GLN A 117 -10.61 -7.96 -6.29
C GLN A 117 -9.89 -8.30 -7.60
N THR A 118 -10.61 -8.64 -8.62
CA THR A 118 -10.06 -8.82 -9.97
C THR A 118 -9.88 -7.46 -10.65
N GLY A 119 -8.66 -7.17 -11.15
CA GLY A 119 -8.39 -5.93 -11.88
C GLY A 119 -8.51 -4.69 -11.00
N TYR A 120 -7.98 -4.75 -9.79
CA TYR A 120 -7.91 -3.59 -8.90
C TYR A 120 -6.56 -2.89 -9.05
N ASP A 121 -6.58 -1.71 -9.66
CA ASP A 121 -5.40 -0.92 -10.03
C ASP A 121 -5.00 0.05 -8.93
N ASN A 122 -4.84 -0.46 -7.70
CA ASN A 122 -4.40 0.36 -6.57
C ASN A 122 -3.88 -0.50 -5.41
N ALA A 123 -3.23 0.17 -4.45
CA ALA A 123 -3.03 -0.29 -3.08
C ALA A 123 -3.60 0.75 -2.12
N PHE A 124 -3.90 0.38 -0.88
CA PHE A 124 -4.40 1.32 0.13
C PHE A 124 -4.24 0.82 1.55
N TRP A 125 -4.02 1.77 2.46
CA TRP A 125 -4.25 1.59 3.89
C TRP A 125 -5.73 1.86 4.19
N ASN A 126 -6.45 0.91 4.77
CA ASN A 126 -7.88 1.07 5.06
C ASN A 126 -8.20 1.66 6.44
N GLY A 127 -7.17 1.99 7.23
CA GLY A 127 -7.27 2.43 8.62
C GLY A 127 -6.87 1.36 9.65
N GLN A 128 -6.73 0.11 9.23
CA GLN A 128 -6.38 -1.04 10.07
C GLN A 128 -5.34 -1.96 9.43
N GLN A 129 -5.37 -2.11 8.11
CA GLN A 129 -4.50 -3.01 7.35
C GLN A 129 -4.18 -2.48 5.96
N MET A 130 -3.13 -3.05 5.37
CA MET A 130 -2.79 -2.85 3.97
C MET A 130 -3.60 -3.75 3.05
N VAL A 131 -3.94 -3.26 1.87
CA VAL A 131 -4.65 -4.02 0.82
C VAL A 131 -4.04 -3.71 -0.54
N TYR A 132 -3.76 -4.76 -1.32
CA TYR A 132 -3.10 -4.66 -2.63
C TYR A 132 -3.91 -5.33 -3.72
N GLY A 133 -4.08 -4.64 -4.84
CA GLY A 133 -4.57 -5.20 -6.08
C GLY A 133 -3.43 -5.71 -6.97
N ASP A 134 -3.79 -6.58 -7.90
CA ASP A 134 -2.86 -7.21 -8.84
C ASP A 134 -2.70 -6.43 -10.15
N GLY A 135 -3.29 -5.23 -10.21
CA GLY A 135 -3.29 -4.43 -11.44
C GLY A 135 -4.14 -5.08 -12.54
N ASP A 136 -3.67 -4.93 -13.76
CA ASP A 136 -4.36 -5.40 -14.96
C ASP A 136 -4.05 -6.85 -15.36
N GLU A 137 -3.61 -7.72 -14.43
CA GLU A 137 -3.15 -9.06 -14.79
C GLU A 137 -4.18 -9.93 -15.51
N ASN A 138 -5.48 -9.64 -15.30
CA ASN A 138 -6.60 -10.31 -15.95
C ASN A 138 -6.90 -9.78 -17.37
N LEU A 139 -6.28 -8.67 -17.81
CA LEU A 139 -6.37 -8.18 -19.17
C LEU A 139 -5.38 -8.90 -20.12
N PRO A 140 -5.66 -8.91 -21.43
CA PRO A 140 -4.67 -9.32 -22.42
C PRO A 140 -3.36 -8.54 -22.24
N PRO A 141 -2.17 -9.16 -22.37
CA PRO A 141 -0.89 -8.51 -22.11
C PRO A 141 -0.69 -7.15 -22.82
N ALA A 142 -1.21 -7.02 -24.05
CA ALA A 142 -1.10 -5.77 -24.82
C ALA A 142 -1.98 -4.62 -24.29
N GLU A 143 -2.94 -4.91 -23.41
CA GLU A 143 -3.86 -3.93 -22.81
C GLU A 143 -3.49 -3.56 -21.38
N ARG A 144 -2.52 -4.25 -20.78
CA ARG A 144 -2.11 -4.01 -19.38
C ARG A 144 -1.39 -2.68 -19.25
N ILE A 145 -1.82 -1.87 -18.29
CA ILE A 145 -1.19 -0.61 -17.87
C ILE A 145 -0.40 -0.83 -16.59
N PHE A 146 -0.99 -1.54 -15.61
CA PHE A 146 -0.42 -1.76 -14.30
C PHE A 146 0.00 -3.21 -14.07
N ASN A 147 1.14 -3.38 -13.42
CA ASN A 147 1.54 -4.59 -12.74
C ASN A 147 0.92 -4.62 -11.34
N ARG A 148 1.08 -5.75 -10.61
CA ARG A 148 0.64 -5.87 -9.22
C ARG A 148 1.29 -4.82 -8.33
N PHE A 149 0.55 -4.29 -7.36
CA PHE A 149 0.97 -3.14 -6.56
C PHE A 149 1.96 -3.47 -5.45
N THR A 150 2.22 -4.74 -5.17
CA THR A 150 3.21 -5.19 -4.18
C THR A 150 4.66 -5.06 -4.65
N ILE A 151 4.94 -4.93 -5.96
CA ILE A 151 6.31 -4.83 -6.48
C ILE A 151 7.03 -3.53 -6.09
N ALA A 152 6.28 -2.47 -5.77
CA ALA A 152 6.81 -1.15 -5.48
C ALA A 152 6.88 -0.90 -3.97
N ILE A 153 8.08 -1.08 -3.40
CA ILE A 153 8.31 -0.94 -1.96
C ILE A 153 8.01 0.47 -1.45
N ASP A 154 8.25 1.49 -2.27
CA ASP A 154 7.91 2.88 -1.97
C ASP A 154 6.40 3.10 -1.88
N VAL A 155 5.59 2.38 -2.65
CA VAL A 155 4.12 2.40 -2.55
C VAL A 155 3.67 1.72 -1.27
N ILE A 156 4.28 0.59 -0.89
CA ILE A 156 4.00 -0.07 0.39
C ILE A 156 4.31 0.87 1.55
N GLY A 157 5.48 1.50 1.52
CA GLY A 157 5.90 2.50 2.51
C GLY A 157 4.99 3.72 2.56
N HIS A 158 4.55 4.23 1.40
CA HIS A 158 3.60 5.33 1.28
C HIS A 158 2.28 5.01 2.00
N GLU A 159 1.68 3.87 1.70
CA GLU A 159 0.38 3.48 2.26
C GLU A 159 0.47 3.22 3.78
N LEU A 160 1.52 2.55 4.25
CA LEU A 160 1.74 2.33 5.68
C LEU A 160 2.01 3.66 6.42
N THR A 161 2.62 4.65 5.74
CA THR A 161 2.82 5.98 6.30
C THR A 161 1.50 6.72 6.51
N HIS A 162 0.47 6.47 5.71
CA HIS A 162 -0.88 6.94 6.02
C HIS A 162 -1.34 6.44 7.39
N GLY A 163 -1.03 5.19 7.74
CA GLY A 163 -1.29 4.64 9.07
C GLY A 163 -0.51 5.39 10.15
N VAL A 164 0.79 5.62 9.95
CA VAL A 164 1.60 6.43 10.90
C VAL A 164 1.00 7.83 11.08
N THR A 165 0.66 8.51 10.00
CA THR A 165 0.03 9.84 10.03
C THR A 165 -1.31 9.82 10.76
N GLN A 166 -2.09 8.74 10.63
CA GLN A 166 -3.36 8.55 11.34
C GLN A 166 -3.16 8.54 12.86
N TYR A 167 -2.12 7.86 13.36
CA TYR A 167 -1.84 7.76 14.80
C TYR A 167 -1.15 9.00 15.36
N GLU A 168 -0.25 9.64 14.59
CA GLU A 168 0.55 10.77 15.04
C GLU A 168 -0.11 12.13 14.82
N ALA A 169 -0.27 12.52 13.57
CA ALA A 169 -0.68 13.85 13.19
C ALA A 169 -2.20 14.00 13.04
N LYS A 170 -2.91 12.89 12.89
CA LYS A 170 -4.38 12.85 12.68
C LYS A 170 -4.85 13.81 11.58
N LEU A 171 -4.04 13.93 10.52
CA LEU A 171 -4.37 14.77 9.37
C LEU A 171 -5.59 14.20 8.66
N VAL A 172 -6.69 14.93 8.70
CA VAL A 172 -7.91 14.56 7.97
C VAL A 172 -7.63 14.51 6.46
N TYR A 173 -8.23 13.54 5.78
CA TYR A 173 -7.97 13.31 4.35
C TYR A 173 -8.83 14.20 3.45
N TRP A 174 -8.74 15.53 3.68
CA TRP A 174 -9.52 16.55 2.99
C TRP A 174 -8.69 17.81 2.77
N GLU A 175 -8.79 18.43 1.59
CA GLU A 175 -8.12 19.68 1.20
C GLU A 175 -6.61 19.72 1.56
N GLN A 176 -6.15 20.79 2.21
CA GLN A 176 -4.73 20.98 2.55
C GLN A 176 -4.16 19.90 3.49
N PRO A 177 -4.83 19.51 4.60
CA PRO A 177 -4.38 18.38 5.41
C PRO A 177 -4.26 17.08 4.63
N GLY A 178 -5.18 16.81 3.69
CA GLY A 178 -5.11 15.64 2.82
C GLY A 178 -3.92 15.71 1.87
N ALA A 179 -3.64 16.86 1.27
CA ALA A 179 -2.48 17.05 0.41
C ALA A 179 -1.15 16.88 1.18
N LEU A 180 -1.09 17.37 2.43
CA LEU A 180 0.07 17.18 3.30
C LEU A 180 0.24 15.69 3.68
N ASN A 181 -0.84 14.99 3.97
CA ASN A 181 -0.83 13.57 4.25
C ASN A 181 -0.24 12.78 3.06
N GLU A 182 -0.66 13.06 1.83
CA GLU A 182 -0.09 12.47 0.61
C GLU A 182 1.40 12.78 0.45
N SER A 183 1.77 14.06 0.62
CA SER A 183 3.17 14.50 0.48
C SER A 183 4.09 13.81 1.49
N MET A 184 3.67 13.70 2.75
CA MET A 184 4.43 12.98 3.77
C MET A 184 4.53 11.49 3.47
N SER A 185 3.46 10.89 2.95
CA SER A 185 3.46 9.48 2.54
C SER A 185 4.43 9.24 1.38
N ASP A 186 4.51 10.12 0.38
CA ASP A 186 5.50 10.03 -0.69
C ASP A 186 6.94 10.15 -0.16
N VAL A 187 7.20 11.11 0.73
CA VAL A 187 8.53 11.29 1.35
C VAL A 187 8.95 10.03 2.10
N PHE A 188 8.12 9.52 2.99
CA PHE A 188 8.46 8.32 3.77
C PHE A 188 8.49 7.05 2.93
N GLY A 189 7.64 6.93 1.91
CA GLY A 189 7.71 5.83 0.94
C GLY A 189 9.07 5.80 0.23
N SER A 190 9.54 6.96 -0.25
CA SER A 190 10.88 7.09 -0.83
C SER A 190 11.98 6.75 0.18
N LEU A 191 11.86 7.16 1.45
CA LEU A 191 12.83 6.83 2.50
C LEU A 191 12.83 5.33 2.82
N VAL A 192 11.69 4.63 2.79
CA VAL A 192 11.63 3.16 2.93
C VAL A 192 12.42 2.49 1.81
N LYS A 193 12.25 2.93 0.55
CA LYS A 193 13.01 2.41 -0.59
C LYS A 193 14.51 2.66 -0.40
N GLN A 194 14.92 3.89 -0.06
CA GLN A 194 16.32 4.25 0.18
C GLN A 194 16.95 3.42 1.31
N HIS A 195 16.27 3.30 2.44
CA HIS A 195 16.72 2.51 3.59
C HIS A 195 16.94 1.04 3.20
N THR A 196 15.97 0.45 2.49
CA THR A 196 16.04 -0.95 2.06
C THR A 196 17.18 -1.20 1.07
N LEU A 197 17.44 -0.23 0.17
CA LEU A 197 18.50 -0.32 -0.83
C LEU A 197 19.87 0.17 -0.31
N GLY A 198 19.94 0.67 0.92
CA GLY A 198 21.15 1.25 1.49
C GLY A 198 21.64 2.50 0.75
N GLN A 199 20.73 3.28 0.17
CA GLN A 199 21.02 4.48 -0.62
C GLN A 199 21.05 5.73 0.23
N SER A 200 21.97 6.63 -0.08
CA SER A 200 21.91 8.02 0.37
C SER A 200 20.91 8.83 -0.48
N ALA A 201 20.53 10.01 -0.01
CA ALA A 201 19.64 10.91 -0.74
C ALA A 201 20.18 11.34 -2.11
N SER A 202 21.49 11.35 -2.31
CA SER A 202 22.13 11.67 -3.59
C SER A 202 22.14 10.50 -4.57
N GLU A 203 21.95 9.28 -4.10
CA GLU A 203 21.91 8.06 -4.92
C GLU A 203 20.47 7.67 -5.28
N ALA A 204 19.49 8.20 -4.56
CA ALA A 204 18.08 7.91 -4.77
C ALA A 204 17.58 8.51 -6.09
N ASP A 205 16.71 7.75 -6.75
CA ASP A 205 16.04 8.20 -7.97
C ASP A 205 14.82 9.10 -7.73
N TRP A 206 14.31 9.11 -6.50
CA TRP A 206 13.12 9.88 -6.05
C TRP A 206 11.83 9.58 -6.83
N ILE A 207 11.80 8.47 -7.56
CA ILE A 207 10.64 8.01 -8.33
C ILE A 207 9.78 7.16 -7.40
N ILE A 208 8.48 7.41 -7.37
CA ILE A 208 7.49 6.61 -6.64
C ILE A 208 6.79 5.66 -7.61
N GLY A 209 6.70 4.38 -7.22
CA GLY A 209 6.01 3.35 -7.99
C GLY A 209 6.76 2.90 -9.24
N GLN A 210 8.09 2.89 -9.19
CA GLN A 210 8.91 2.33 -10.27
C GLN A 210 8.55 0.86 -10.47
N GLY A 211 8.32 0.48 -11.73
CA GLY A 211 7.94 -0.88 -12.11
C GLY A 211 6.43 -1.17 -12.03
N LEU A 212 5.61 -0.26 -11.49
CA LEU A 212 4.15 -0.43 -11.52
C LEU A 212 3.57 -0.31 -12.93
N LEU A 213 4.17 0.52 -13.78
CA LEU A 213 3.73 0.65 -15.17
C LEU A 213 4.31 -0.47 -16.01
N THR A 214 3.49 -1.08 -16.86
CA THR A 214 3.93 -2.07 -17.85
C THR A 214 4.66 -1.39 -19.01
N SER A 215 5.35 -2.17 -19.83
CA SER A 215 6.01 -1.68 -21.05
C SER A 215 5.06 -1.12 -22.11
N ASN A 216 3.74 -1.28 -21.93
CA ASN A 216 2.73 -0.75 -22.88
C ASN A 216 2.51 0.75 -22.71
N VAL A 217 3.01 1.35 -21.63
CA VAL A 217 2.88 2.77 -21.36
C VAL A 217 4.25 3.44 -21.19
N ASN A 218 4.34 4.68 -21.65
CA ASN A 218 5.54 5.48 -21.47
C ASN A 218 5.53 6.08 -20.05
N GLY A 219 6.42 5.59 -19.19
CA GLY A 219 6.56 6.08 -17.83
C GLY A 219 7.49 5.18 -17.03
N VAL A 220 8.15 5.75 -16.02
CA VAL A 220 9.06 5.01 -15.14
C VAL A 220 8.50 4.80 -13.74
N GLY A 221 7.47 5.56 -13.37
CA GLY A 221 6.79 5.50 -12.08
C GLY A 221 5.45 6.25 -12.13
N ILE A 222 4.76 6.31 -11.01
CA ILE A 222 3.43 6.96 -10.90
C ILE A 222 3.50 8.40 -10.38
N ARG A 223 4.62 8.77 -9.78
CA ARG A 223 4.96 10.12 -9.30
C ARG A 223 6.45 10.35 -9.38
#